data_cc980c7da88b5af4c8ca6de9c7055c27
#
_entry.id   cc980c7da88b5af4c8ca6de9c7055c27
#
_cell.length_a   1.000
_cell.length_b   1.000
_cell.length_c   1.000
_cell.angle_alpha   90.00
_cell.angle_beta   90.00
_cell.angle_gamma   90.00
#
_symmetry.space_group_name_H-M   'P 1'
#
loop_
_entity.id
_entity.type
_entity.pdbx_description
1 polymer ?
#
loop_
_entity_poly.entity_id
_entity_poly.type
_entity_poly.pdbx_seq_one_letter_code
_entity_poly.pdbx_strand_id
1 'polypeptide(L)'
;MDDWKHDHLGNQIIILSNQVKHYLHQAAEVEGISGSQSRILHYISEFSKKTEVYQKDVEEFFYLRRSTVTQTLQAMEKNGLIRRSSVARDARLKKLELTEAGQALEAQIHTRVMQMEQRLRESLTEEEITQFLSITDKLGAELTS
;
A
#
# COMPACT_ATOMS: atom_id res chain seq x y z
N MET A 1 11.08 -15.56 -31.85
CA MET A 1 11.66 -14.51 -30.98
C MET A 1 11.06 -14.68 -29.58
N ASP A 2 11.94 -14.88 -28.64
CA ASP A 2 11.52 -15.02 -27.23
C ASP A 2 10.86 -13.71 -26.80
N ASP A 3 9.58 -13.77 -26.54
CA ASP A 3 8.88 -12.63 -25.97
C ASP A 3 9.15 -12.64 -24.46
N TRP A 4 10.40 -12.35 -24.12
CA TRP A 4 10.88 -12.36 -22.74
C TRP A 4 9.94 -11.61 -21.78
N LYS A 5 9.28 -10.59 -22.26
CA LYS A 5 8.36 -9.81 -21.47
C LYS A 5 7.15 -10.64 -21.02
N HIS A 6 6.63 -11.50 -21.92
CA HIS A 6 5.42 -12.28 -21.65
C HIS A 6 5.70 -13.68 -21.09
N ASP A 7 6.92 -14.19 -21.28
CA ASP A 7 7.24 -15.56 -20.89
C ASP A 7 7.78 -15.70 -19.46
N HIS A 8 8.13 -14.58 -18.81
CA HIS A 8 8.73 -14.60 -17.47
C HIS A 8 7.75 -14.04 -16.44
N LEU A 9 7.25 -14.91 -15.57
CA LEU A 9 6.26 -14.55 -14.54
C LEU A 9 6.74 -13.42 -13.63
N GLY A 10 7.97 -13.53 -13.12
CA GLY A 10 8.54 -12.50 -12.25
C GLY A 10 8.62 -11.15 -12.92
N ASN A 11 9.02 -11.12 -14.18
CA ASN A 11 9.11 -9.89 -14.95
C ASN A 11 7.73 -9.25 -15.16
N GLN A 12 6.72 -10.06 -15.47
CA GLN A 12 5.34 -9.58 -15.61
C GLN A 12 4.81 -8.99 -14.31
N ILE A 13 5.11 -9.64 -13.20
CA ILE A 13 4.71 -9.14 -11.87
C ILE A 13 5.35 -7.78 -11.60
N ILE A 14 6.65 -7.64 -11.89
CA ILE A 14 7.37 -6.37 -11.67
C ILE A 14 6.79 -5.26 -12.57
N ILE A 15 6.55 -5.55 -13.84
CA ILE A 15 5.98 -4.56 -14.77
C ILE A 15 4.60 -4.11 -14.29
N LEU A 16 3.73 -5.05 -13.96
CA LEU A 16 2.38 -4.73 -13.50
C LEU A 16 2.42 -3.94 -12.19
N SER A 17 3.28 -4.35 -11.25
CA SER A 17 3.50 -3.62 -10.00
C SER A 17 3.91 -2.18 -10.27
N ASN A 18 4.81 -1.95 -11.20
CA ASN A 18 5.26 -0.61 -11.55
C ASN A 18 4.16 0.21 -12.21
N GLN A 19 3.32 -0.42 -13.03
CA GLN A 19 2.16 0.25 -13.64
C GLN A 19 1.15 0.70 -12.58
N VAL A 20 0.86 -0.16 -11.61
CA VAL A 20 -0.01 0.18 -10.47
C VAL A 20 0.59 1.33 -9.66
N LYS A 21 1.87 1.24 -9.33
CA LYS A 21 2.58 2.29 -8.58
C LYS A 21 2.58 3.62 -9.32
N HIS A 22 2.78 3.58 -10.63
CA HIS A 22 2.76 4.78 -11.47
C HIS A 22 1.38 5.45 -11.44
N TYR A 23 0.32 4.67 -11.56
CA TYR A 23 -1.05 5.18 -11.47
C TYR A 23 -1.31 5.83 -10.11
N LEU A 24 -0.92 5.16 -9.03
CA LEU A 24 -1.10 5.66 -7.67
C LEU A 24 -0.22 6.89 -7.40
N HIS A 25 0.98 6.93 -7.96
CA HIS A 25 1.87 8.09 -7.83
C HIS A 25 1.28 9.32 -8.52
N GLN A 26 0.72 9.17 -9.72
CA GLN A 26 0.05 10.27 -10.42
C GLN A 26 -1.11 10.83 -9.59
N ALA A 27 -1.92 9.95 -9.00
CA ALA A 27 -3.03 10.35 -8.16
C ALA A 27 -2.53 11.09 -6.90
N ALA A 28 -1.48 10.60 -6.26
CA ALA A 28 -0.89 11.21 -5.08
C ALA A 28 -0.16 12.52 -5.38
N GLU A 29 0.47 12.63 -6.55
CA GLU A 29 1.19 13.84 -6.98
C GLU A 29 0.25 15.04 -7.06
N VAL A 30 -0.98 14.82 -7.52
CA VAL A 30 -2.01 15.87 -7.54
C VAL A 30 -2.30 16.37 -6.11
N GLU A 31 -2.22 15.47 -5.12
CA GLU A 31 -2.45 15.80 -3.69
C GLU A 31 -1.16 16.21 -2.96
N GLY A 32 -0.01 16.20 -3.63
CA GLY A 32 1.26 16.66 -3.06
C GLY A 32 2.00 15.65 -2.20
N ILE A 33 1.72 14.35 -2.33
CA ILE A 33 2.46 13.30 -1.61
C ILE A 33 2.89 12.19 -2.58
N SER A 34 3.84 11.35 -2.12
CA SER A 34 4.30 10.21 -2.93
C SER A 34 3.28 9.07 -2.95
N GLY A 35 3.40 8.19 -3.94
CA GLY A 35 2.55 7.00 -4.03
C GLY A 35 2.70 6.07 -2.83
N SER A 36 3.92 5.90 -2.30
CA SER A 36 4.13 5.07 -1.10
C SER A 36 3.50 5.67 0.14
N GLN A 37 3.57 6.98 0.32
CA GLN A 37 2.87 7.66 1.41
C GLN A 37 1.35 7.50 1.28
N SER A 38 0.83 7.63 0.06
CA SER A 38 -0.58 7.45 -0.23
C SER A 38 -1.08 6.05 0.18
N ARG A 39 -0.33 5.01 -0.17
CA ARG A 39 -0.71 3.62 0.18
C ARG A 39 -0.70 3.39 1.69
N ILE A 40 0.30 3.90 2.38
CA ILE A 40 0.40 3.76 3.85
C ILE A 40 -0.72 4.55 4.53
N LEU A 41 -1.00 5.74 4.04
CA LEU A 41 -2.08 6.57 4.56
C LEU A 41 -3.43 5.84 4.48
N HIS A 42 -3.70 5.23 3.33
CA HIS A 42 -4.92 4.44 3.12
C HIS A 42 -4.96 3.22 4.05
N TYR A 43 -3.85 2.51 4.21
CA TYR A 43 -3.75 1.36 5.12
C TYR A 43 -4.11 1.77 6.55
N ILE A 44 -3.51 2.84 7.06
CA ILE A 44 -3.78 3.32 8.42
C ILE A 44 -5.25 3.69 8.56
N SER A 45 -5.81 4.39 7.57
CA SER A 45 -7.22 4.80 7.58
C SER A 45 -8.15 3.60 7.70
N GLU A 46 -7.94 2.57 6.90
CA GLU A 46 -8.83 1.42 6.86
C GLU A 46 -8.69 0.54 8.11
N PHE A 47 -7.47 0.23 8.52
CA PHE A 47 -7.25 -0.72 9.60
C PHE A 47 -7.42 -0.11 10.99
N SER A 48 -7.21 1.19 11.15
CA SER A 48 -7.42 1.87 12.44
C SER A 48 -8.88 1.92 12.86
N LYS A 49 -9.81 1.68 11.94
CA LYS A 49 -11.24 1.55 12.26
C LYS A 49 -11.54 0.31 13.10
N LYS A 50 -10.69 -0.71 13.05
CA LYS A 50 -10.93 -2.02 13.69
C LYS A 50 -9.97 -2.30 14.84
N THR A 51 -8.75 -1.79 14.78
CA THR A 51 -7.70 -2.10 15.75
C THR A 51 -6.64 -1.01 15.74
N GLU A 52 -5.77 -1.01 16.75
CA GLU A 52 -4.59 -0.16 16.74
C GLU A 52 -3.66 -0.62 15.62
N VAL A 53 -3.07 0.35 14.90
CA VAL A 53 -2.12 0.07 13.81
C VAL A 53 -0.72 0.41 14.30
N TYR A 54 0.21 -0.52 14.10
CA TYR A 54 1.60 -0.35 14.47
C TYR A 54 2.48 -0.32 13.21
N GLN A 55 3.67 0.26 13.34
CA GLN A 55 4.62 0.29 12.23
C GLN A 55 4.91 -1.10 11.69
N LYS A 56 5.06 -2.11 12.57
CA LYS A 56 5.32 -3.48 12.14
C LYS A 56 4.22 -4.04 11.25
N ASP A 57 2.97 -3.63 11.47
CA ASP A 57 1.84 -4.07 10.65
C ASP A 57 1.97 -3.58 9.22
N VAL A 58 2.42 -2.34 9.04
CA VAL A 58 2.71 -1.76 7.72
C VAL A 58 3.86 -2.50 7.03
N GLU A 59 4.93 -2.79 7.79
CA GLU A 59 6.07 -3.56 7.27
C GLU A 59 5.63 -4.92 6.74
N GLU A 60 4.82 -5.64 7.50
CA GLU A 60 4.34 -6.97 7.14
C GLU A 60 3.36 -6.93 5.96
N PHE A 61 2.40 -6.01 6.01
CA PHE A 61 1.36 -5.93 4.98
C PHE A 61 1.94 -5.64 3.60
N PHE A 62 2.86 -4.67 3.51
CA PHE A 62 3.47 -4.28 2.24
C PHE A 62 4.75 -5.03 1.92
N TYR A 63 5.18 -5.95 2.80
CA TYR A 63 6.42 -6.69 2.66
C TYR A 63 7.61 -5.74 2.43
N LEU A 64 7.75 -4.78 3.33
CA LEU A 64 8.78 -3.75 3.26
C LEU A 64 9.76 -3.87 4.43
N ARG A 65 10.99 -3.43 4.18
CA ARG A 65 12.02 -3.36 5.23
C ARG A 65 11.66 -2.27 6.23
N ARG A 66 12.01 -2.52 7.49
CA ARG A 66 11.79 -1.57 8.58
C ARG A 66 12.38 -0.20 8.27
N SER A 67 13.60 -0.14 7.70
CA SER A 67 14.25 1.13 7.37
C SER A 67 13.46 1.94 6.34
N THR A 68 12.90 1.27 5.33
CA THR A 68 12.08 1.91 4.30
C THR A 68 10.81 2.50 4.92
N VAL A 69 10.12 1.73 5.75
CA VAL A 69 8.89 2.18 6.42
C VAL A 69 9.21 3.33 7.38
N THR A 70 10.28 3.21 8.16
CA THR A 70 10.71 4.27 9.09
C THR A 70 10.91 5.60 8.38
N GLN A 71 11.63 5.59 7.25
CA GLN A 71 11.89 6.81 6.47
C GLN A 71 10.59 7.43 5.94
N THR A 72 9.70 6.59 5.40
CA THR A 72 8.41 7.05 4.87
C THR A 72 7.54 7.66 5.98
N LEU A 73 7.46 6.97 7.12
CA LEU A 73 6.66 7.45 8.27
C LEU A 73 7.23 8.74 8.87
N GLN A 74 8.57 8.87 8.92
CA GLN A 74 9.20 10.11 9.38
C GLN A 74 8.82 11.29 8.50
N ALA A 75 8.81 11.10 7.18
CA ALA A 75 8.40 12.13 6.24
C ALA A 75 6.91 12.50 6.43
N MET A 76 6.06 11.49 6.61
CA MET A 76 4.63 11.71 6.84
C MET A 76 4.36 12.44 8.15
N GLU A 77 5.10 12.10 9.19
CA GLU A 77 5.02 12.77 10.49
C GLU A 77 5.46 14.23 10.40
N LYS A 78 6.58 14.47 9.71
CA LYS A 78 7.09 15.81 9.47
C LYS A 78 6.10 16.68 8.70
N ASN A 79 5.37 16.09 7.77
CA ASN A 79 4.35 16.78 6.98
C ASN A 79 3.01 16.90 7.69
N GLY A 80 2.92 16.44 8.94
CA GLY A 80 1.71 16.59 9.75
C GLY A 80 0.58 15.64 9.38
N LEU A 81 0.86 14.54 8.69
CA LEU A 81 -0.16 13.61 8.22
C LEU A 81 -0.46 12.50 9.24
N ILE A 82 0.53 12.12 10.03
CA ILE A 82 0.40 11.07 11.05
C ILE A 82 1.04 11.49 12.35
N ARG A 83 0.64 10.81 13.42
CA ARG A 83 1.34 10.81 14.71
C ARG A 83 1.86 9.41 14.99
N ARG A 84 3.09 9.34 15.48
CA ARG A 84 3.68 8.10 15.98
C ARG A 84 3.86 8.24 17.48
N SER A 85 3.39 7.26 18.23
CA SER A 85 3.50 7.27 19.68
C SER A 85 3.96 5.91 20.20
N SER A 86 4.68 5.93 21.33
CA SER A 86 5.06 4.71 22.02
C SER A 86 3.85 4.14 22.75
N VAL A 87 3.78 2.81 22.82
CA VAL A 87 2.73 2.11 23.55
C VAL A 87 3.24 1.82 24.96
N ALA A 88 2.42 2.12 26.00
CA ALA A 88 2.82 1.97 27.39
C ALA A 88 3.27 0.55 27.74
N ARG A 89 2.63 -0.46 27.15
CA ARG A 89 2.92 -1.87 27.42
C ARG A 89 4.20 -2.38 26.75
N ASP A 90 4.64 -1.73 25.65
CA ASP A 90 5.85 -2.12 24.92
C ASP A 90 6.39 -0.92 24.14
N ALA A 91 7.51 -0.39 24.64
CA ALA A 91 8.16 0.78 24.04
C ALA A 91 8.69 0.54 22.61
N ARG A 92 8.82 -0.75 22.19
CA ARG A 92 9.24 -1.10 20.82
C ARG A 92 8.12 -0.94 19.82
N LEU A 93 6.86 -0.95 20.26
CA LEU A 93 5.71 -0.75 19.39
C LEU A 93 5.51 0.75 19.15
N LYS A 94 5.42 1.12 17.89
CA LYS A 94 5.10 2.49 17.47
C LYS A 94 3.69 2.49 16.88
N LYS A 95 2.75 3.05 17.64
CA LYS A 95 1.37 3.20 17.22
C LYS A 95 1.26 4.32 16.20
N LEU A 96 0.51 4.09 15.15
CA LEU A 96 0.30 5.03 14.05
C LEU A 96 -1.15 5.51 14.05
N GLU A 97 -1.32 6.82 13.97
CA GLU A 97 -2.64 7.44 13.88
C GLU A 97 -2.60 8.54 12.83
N LEU A 98 -3.68 8.66 12.04
CA LEU A 98 -3.82 9.80 11.15
C LEU A 98 -4.15 11.04 11.97
N THR A 99 -3.54 12.16 11.58
CA THR A 99 -3.97 13.47 12.04
C THR A 99 -5.24 13.87 11.30
N GLU A 100 -5.85 14.96 11.72
CA GLU A 100 -7.00 15.54 11.01
C GLU A 100 -6.63 15.86 9.55
N ALA A 101 -5.43 16.43 9.33
CA ALA A 101 -4.91 16.69 7.98
C ALA A 101 -4.71 15.41 7.19
N GLY A 102 -4.19 14.36 7.82
CA GLY A 102 -4.02 13.05 7.18
C GLY A 102 -5.35 12.42 6.77
N GLN A 103 -6.36 12.52 7.61
CA GLN A 103 -7.70 12.02 7.30
C GLN A 103 -8.32 12.76 6.10
N ALA A 104 -8.19 14.08 6.07
CA ALA A 104 -8.70 14.90 4.97
C ALA A 104 -8.01 14.55 3.64
N LEU A 105 -6.70 14.38 3.67
CA LEU A 105 -5.92 14.03 2.47
C LEU A 105 -6.27 12.63 1.99
N GLU A 106 -6.39 11.67 2.90
CA GLU A 106 -6.77 10.29 2.57
C GLU A 106 -8.14 10.24 1.90
N ALA A 107 -9.11 11.00 2.40
CA ALA A 107 -10.44 11.05 1.81
C ALA A 107 -10.41 11.52 0.35
N GLN A 108 -9.53 12.45 0.00
CA GLN A 108 -9.35 12.92 -1.38
C GLN A 108 -8.72 11.83 -2.26
N ILE A 109 -7.71 11.15 -1.73
CA ILE A 109 -6.98 10.11 -2.47
C ILE A 109 -7.85 8.85 -2.62
N HIS A 110 -8.63 8.52 -1.61
CA HIS A 110 -9.46 7.31 -1.57
C HIS A 110 -10.34 7.17 -2.82
N THR A 111 -10.97 8.24 -3.26
CA THR A 111 -11.82 8.22 -4.45
C THR A 111 -11.05 7.74 -5.68
N ARG A 112 -9.81 8.19 -5.85
CA ARG A 112 -8.98 7.81 -7.00
C ARG A 112 -8.50 6.36 -6.90
N VAL A 113 -8.15 5.91 -5.71
CA VAL A 113 -7.77 4.51 -5.48
C VAL A 113 -8.94 3.60 -5.80
N MET A 114 -10.15 3.96 -5.36
CA MET A 114 -11.34 3.17 -5.64
C MET A 114 -11.70 3.18 -7.13
N GLN A 115 -11.46 4.27 -7.84
CA GLN A 115 -11.63 4.32 -9.29
C GLN A 115 -10.68 3.34 -10.00
N MET A 116 -9.43 3.26 -9.56
CA MET A 116 -8.47 2.29 -10.10
C MET A 116 -8.95 0.85 -9.85
N GLU A 117 -9.34 0.55 -8.62
CA GLU A 117 -9.86 -0.77 -8.25
C GLU A 117 -11.06 -1.16 -9.12
N GLN A 118 -11.98 -0.24 -9.32
CA GLN A 118 -13.14 -0.47 -10.15
C GLN A 118 -12.76 -0.76 -11.60
N ARG A 119 -11.84 0.03 -12.18
CA ARG A 119 -11.34 -0.20 -13.54
C ARG A 119 -10.71 -1.57 -13.70
N LEU A 120 -9.89 -1.97 -12.72
CA LEU A 120 -9.25 -3.29 -12.75
C LEU A 120 -10.30 -4.40 -12.69
N ARG A 121 -11.27 -4.28 -11.80
CA ARG A 121 -12.32 -5.29 -11.65
C ARG A 121 -13.22 -5.37 -12.88
N GLU A 122 -13.59 -4.25 -13.47
CA GLU A 122 -14.43 -4.20 -14.66
C GLU A 122 -13.74 -4.76 -15.90
N SER A 123 -12.41 -4.82 -15.92
CA SER A 123 -11.66 -5.40 -17.02
C SER A 123 -11.60 -6.93 -16.96
N LEU A 124 -12.07 -7.54 -15.88
CA LEU A 124 -11.98 -8.98 -15.61
C LEU A 124 -13.35 -9.55 -15.28
N THR A 125 -13.49 -10.86 -15.52
CA THR A 125 -14.66 -11.61 -15.02
C THR A 125 -14.46 -11.91 -13.53
N GLU A 126 -15.56 -12.24 -12.84
CA GLU A 126 -15.49 -12.66 -11.43
C GLU A 126 -14.59 -13.87 -11.25
N GLU A 127 -14.63 -14.81 -12.20
CA GLU A 127 -13.78 -16.00 -12.19
C GLU A 127 -12.29 -15.61 -12.30
N GLU A 128 -11.96 -14.69 -13.22
CA GLU A 128 -10.60 -14.21 -13.40
C GLU A 128 -10.08 -13.50 -12.16
N ILE A 129 -10.91 -12.71 -11.49
CA ILE A 129 -10.54 -12.03 -10.23
C ILE A 129 -10.21 -13.09 -9.16
N THR A 130 -11.06 -14.09 -9.00
CA THR A 130 -10.83 -15.18 -8.04
C THR A 130 -9.54 -15.94 -8.37
N GLN A 131 -9.29 -16.23 -9.62
CA GLN A 131 -8.09 -16.90 -10.10
C GLN A 131 -6.84 -16.06 -9.83
N PHE A 132 -6.90 -14.76 -10.14
CA PHE A 132 -5.79 -13.85 -9.92
C PHE A 132 -5.39 -13.81 -8.45
N LEU A 133 -6.34 -13.64 -7.54
CA LEU A 133 -6.08 -13.58 -6.11
C LEU A 133 -5.50 -14.90 -5.59
N SER A 134 -6.04 -16.02 -6.05
CA SER A 134 -5.52 -17.36 -5.69
C SER A 134 -4.10 -17.56 -6.21
N ILE A 135 -3.82 -17.13 -7.43
CA ILE A 135 -2.50 -17.30 -8.05
C ILE A 135 -1.46 -16.42 -7.33
N THR A 136 -1.81 -15.19 -7.03
CA THR A 136 -0.90 -14.28 -6.32
C THR A 136 -0.57 -14.80 -4.92
N ASP A 137 -1.55 -15.39 -4.23
CA ASP A 137 -1.31 -16.03 -2.93
C ASP A 137 -0.33 -17.19 -3.03
N LYS A 138 -0.48 -18.04 -4.04
CA LYS A 138 0.44 -19.17 -4.27
C LYS A 138 1.85 -18.70 -4.56
N LEU A 139 2.00 -17.70 -5.42
CA LEU A 139 3.30 -17.15 -5.79
C LEU A 139 3.98 -16.48 -4.58
N GLY A 140 3.21 -15.74 -3.80
CA GLY A 140 3.72 -15.12 -2.58
C GLY A 140 4.22 -16.15 -1.58
N ALA A 141 3.46 -17.22 -1.36
CA ALA A 141 3.85 -18.31 -0.46
C ALA A 141 5.16 -18.97 -0.93
N GLU A 142 5.33 -19.18 -2.22
CA GLU A 142 6.57 -19.75 -2.79
C GLU A 142 7.77 -18.88 -2.52
N LEU A 143 7.62 -17.56 -2.61
CA LEU A 143 8.72 -16.61 -2.47
C LEU A 143 9.08 -16.32 -1.01
N THR A 144 8.20 -16.63 -0.07
CA THR A 144 8.41 -16.34 1.36
C THR A 144 8.67 -17.57 2.21
N SER A 145 8.69 -18.75 1.60
CA SER A 145 9.01 -20.01 2.29
C SER A 145 10.51 -20.20 2.51
#